data_60f3ee9e0a2301a301875de1f364d5a3
#
_entry.id   60f3ee9e0a2301a301875de1f364d5a3
#
_cell.length_a   1.000
_cell.length_b   1.000
_cell.length_c   1.000
_cell.angle_alpha   90.00
_cell.angle_beta   90.00
_cell.angle_gamma   90.00
#
_symmetry.space_group_name_H-M   'P 1'
#
loop_
_entity.id
_entity.type
_entity.pdbx_description
1 polymer ?
#
loop_
_entity_poly.entity_id
_entity_poly.type
_entity_poly.pdbx_seq_one_letter_code
_entity_poly.pdbx_strand_id
1 'polypeptide(L)'
;EDGFTTIDLVGIDVDEDDLSFILSSLPINGSASLTGSQVLYTPDPNYNGMDSFTYTVNDGEYTSLNGTISITVSPVPDAPYLAPIPNTTITEEEVFSFNLDSGDNDGDELLYFVQTDGYSTASINDEILVVTPQNNFNGDIQVTVTISDGEFDVSQSFTLTVIPINDPPVLAALLDQTILEDTEFALELTASDPDGDDLSYNAQSDDGADVSITGNMLSISPVANFNGDLIVTVSVTDGEFSVSELFTLTVLPVDDPPSIDPIP
;
A
#
# COMPACT_ATOMS: atom_id res chain seq x y z
N GLU A 1 -32.24 9.33 17.28
CA GLU A 1 -31.49 10.49 16.84
C GLU A 1 -31.73 10.78 15.36
N ASP A 2 -31.15 11.84 14.81
CA ASP A 2 -31.27 12.26 13.39
C ASP A 2 -32.68 12.54 12.86
N GLY A 3 -33.64 12.56 13.75
CA GLY A 3 -35.04 12.84 13.44
C GLY A 3 -35.56 14.03 14.27
N PHE A 4 -36.86 14.19 14.24
CA PHE A 4 -37.58 15.15 15.09
C PHE A 4 -38.89 14.54 15.58
N THR A 5 -39.42 15.10 16.65
CA THR A 5 -40.76 14.72 17.13
C THR A 5 -41.57 15.96 17.49
N THR A 6 -42.90 15.83 17.38
CA THR A 6 -43.85 16.87 17.83
C THR A 6 -44.52 16.40 19.10
N ILE A 7 -44.62 17.32 20.09
CA ILE A 7 -45.18 17.06 21.40
C ILE A 7 -46.29 18.08 21.66
N ASP A 8 -47.50 17.59 21.90
CA ASP A 8 -48.61 18.45 22.26
C ASP A 8 -48.58 18.72 23.76
N LEU A 9 -48.43 19.98 24.13
CA LEU A 9 -48.52 20.44 25.51
C LEU A 9 -49.98 20.47 25.98
N VAL A 10 -50.21 20.12 27.25
CA VAL A 10 -51.57 20.09 27.83
C VAL A 10 -51.61 21.04 29.00
N GLY A 11 -52.66 21.85 29.03
CA GLY A 11 -53.04 22.72 30.18
C GLY A 11 -54.55 22.53 30.47
N ILE A 12 -54.94 22.79 31.69
CA ILE A 12 -56.32 22.77 32.11
C ILE A 12 -56.57 24.07 32.92
N ASP A 13 -57.63 24.75 32.55
CA ASP A 13 -58.21 25.85 33.32
C ASP A 13 -59.58 25.46 33.84
N VAL A 14 -59.92 25.80 35.08
CA VAL A 14 -61.18 25.42 35.74
C VAL A 14 -62.34 26.30 35.26
N ASP A 15 -62.05 27.55 34.90
CA ASP A 15 -63.00 28.54 34.45
C ASP A 15 -63.12 28.58 32.91
N GLU A 16 -62.42 27.64 32.23
CA GLU A 16 -62.44 27.43 30.77
C GLU A 16 -61.82 28.61 29.97
N ASP A 17 -60.89 29.35 30.58
CA ASP A 17 -60.20 30.45 29.91
C ASP A 17 -59.24 29.92 28.81
N ASP A 18 -58.97 30.80 27.83
CA ASP A 18 -58.02 30.50 26.73
C ASP A 18 -56.58 30.42 27.25
N LEU A 19 -55.94 29.28 27.05
CA LEU A 19 -54.59 28.99 27.51
C LEU A 19 -53.52 29.32 26.48
N SER A 20 -52.47 30.00 26.93
CA SER A 20 -51.23 30.19 26.18
C SER A 20 -50.10 29.41 26.82
N PHE A 21 -49.16 28.86 25.97
CA PHE A 21 -48.05 28.03 26.39
C PHE A 21 -46.75 28.78 26.21
N ILE A 22 -45.80 28.61 27.14
CA ILE A 22 -44.49 29.27 27.11
C ILE A 22 -43.44 28.27 27.52
N LEU A 23 -42.35 28.13 26.74
CA LEU A 23 -41.19 27.32 27.14
C LEU A 23 -40.42 28.08 28.24
N SER A 24 -40.30 27.48 29.42
CA SER A 24 -39.57 28.05 30.59
C SER A 24 -38.10 27.65 30.61
N SER A 25 -37.74 26.48 30.06
CA SER A 25 -36.37 26.05 29.74
C SER A 25 -36.32 25.38 28.40
N LEU A 26 -35.16 25.42 27.77
CA LEU A 26 -34.89 24.64 26.52
C LEU A 26 -34.20 23.35 26.88
N PRO A 27 -34.25 22.36 25.99
CA PRO A 27 -33.46 21.14 26.12
C PRO A 27 -31.96 21.45 26.04
N ILE A 28 -31.12 20.55 26.57
CA ILE A 28 -29.65 20.72 26.61
C ILE A 28 -29.00 20.10 25.37
N ASN A 29 -29.57 18.99 24.88
CA ASN A 29 -28.98 18.19 23.80
C ASN A 29 -29.88 18.21 22.55
N GLY A 30 -30.45 19.37 22.25
CA GLY A 30 -31.31 19.58 21.10
C GLY A 30 -31.95 20.97 21.09
N SER A 31 -32.89 21.14 20.18
CA SER A 31 -33.66 22.36 20.05
C SER A 31 -35.16 22.10 20.23
N ALA A 32 -35.87 23.04 20.81
CA ALA A 32 -37.32 23.02 20.95
C ALA A 32 -37.91 24.33 20.43
N SER A 33 -38.91 24.24 19.54
CA SER A 33 -39.65 25.40 19.06
C SER A 33 -41.15 25.22 19.30
N LEU A 34 -41.81 26.22 19.89
CA LEU A 34 -43.22 26.19 20.26
C LEU A 34 -44.08 26.95 19.24
N THR A 35 -45.14 26.31 18.77
CA THR A 35 -46.20 26.93 17.95
C THR A 35 -47.56 26.58 18.50
N GLY A 36 -48.29 27.55 19.09
CA GLY A 36 -49.52 27.25 19.81
C GLY A 36 -49.28 26.38 21.03
N SER A 37 -49.84 25.19 21.07
CA SER A 37 -49.62 24.18 22.10
C SER A 37 -48.64 23.05 21.64
N GLN A 38 -48.10 23.16 20.46
CA GLN A 38 -47.22 22.09 19.90
C GLN A 38 -45.76 22.50 19.92
N VAL A 39 -44.91 21.62 20.45
CA VAL A 39 -43.46 21.77 20.45
C VAL A 39 -42.87 20.83 19.43
N LEU A 40 -42.07 21.35 18.49
CA LEU A 40 -41.18 20.59 17.67
C LEU A 40 -39.85 20.45 18.40
N TYR A 41 -39.47 19.21 18.74
CA TYR A 41 -38.17 18.89 19.32
C TYR A 41 -37.30 18.20 18.26
N THR A 42 -36.04 18.66 18.13
CA THR A 42 -35.00 18.07 17.29
C THR A 42 -33.78 17.89 18.17
N PRO A 43 -33.31 16.64 18.36
CA PRO A 43 -32.04 16.38 19.05
C PRO A 43 -30.86 16.99 18.31
N ASP A 44 -29.76 17.19 19.01
CA ASP A 44 -28.49 17.48 18.34
C ASP A 44 -28.04 16.28 17.50
N PRO A 45 -27.30 16.49 16.42
CA PRO A 45 -26.81 15.37 15.58
C PRO A 45 -26.07 14.33 16.42
N ASN A 46 -26.35 13.05 16.16
CA ASN A 46 -25.74 11.89 16.82
C ASN A 46 -25.94 11.87 18.36
N TYR A 47 -26.92 12.58 18.89
CA TYR A 47 -27.24 12.55 20.31
C TYR A 47 -28.28 11.47 20.61
N ASN A 48 -27.95 10.52 21.43
CA ASN A 48 -28.86 9.58 22.06
C ASN A 48 -28.83 9.73 23.58
N GLY A 49 -29.93 9.40 24.25
CA GLY A 49 -30.04 9.55 25.69
C GLY A 49 -31.28 10.31 26.15
N MET A 50 -31.20 10.81 27.38
CA MET A 50 -32.32 11.55 27.99
C MET A 50 -32.12 13.06 27.88
N ASP A 51 -33.16 13.72 27.39
CA ASP A 51 -33.24 15.20 27.39
C ASP A 51 -34.55 15.65 28.00
N SER A 52 -34.65 16.94 28.31
CA SER A 52 -35.85 17.50 28.91
C SER A 52 -35.96 19.00 28.71
N PHE A 53 -37.16 19.49 28.68
CA PHE A 53 -37.47 20.91 28.75
C PHE A 53 -38.68 21.17 29.68
N THR A 54 -38.87 22.43 30.07
CA THR A 54 -40.01 22.80 30.90
C THR A 54 -40.87 23.86 30.23
N TYR A 55 -42.15 23.87 30.57
CA TYR A 55 -43.11 24.85 30.09
C TYR A 55 -44.04 25.33 31.19
N THR A 56 -44.66 26.46 30.99
CA THR A 56 -45.74 27.00 31.78
C THR A 56 -46.97 27.27 30.90
N VAL A 57 -48.09 27.34 31.53
CA VAL A 57 -49.37 27.71 30.91
C VAL A 57 -49.86 29.00 31.57
N ASN A 58 -50.42 29.91 30.77
CA ASN A 58 -50.98 31.17 31.24
C ASN A 58 -52.38 31.40 30.67
N ASP A 59 -53.33 31.78 31.53
CA ASP A 59 -54.74 32.03 31.22
C ASP A 59 -55.01 33.51 30.90
N GLY A 60 -54.00 34.37 30.92
CA GLY A 60 -54.11 35.81 30.73
C GLY A 60 -54.02 36.58 32.06
N GLU A 61 -54.23 35.94 33.21
CA GLU A 61 -54.16 36.54 34.56
C GLU A 61 -53.06 35.86 35.43
N TYR A 62 -53.00 34.51 35.39
CA TYR A 62 -52.05 33.72 36.21
C TYR A 62 -51.20 32.80 35.34
N THR A 63 -50.02 32.45 35.84
CA THR A 63 -49.10 31.49 35.23
C THR A 63 -48.96 30.27 36.12
N SER A 64 -49.03 29.07 35.54
CA SER A 64 -48.88 27.81 36.25
C SER A 64 -47.44 27.59 36.79
N LEU A 65 -47.26 26.59 37.64
CA LEU A 65 -45.94 26.00 37.90
C LEU A 65 -45.40 25.34 36.65
N ASN A 66 -44.08 25.11 36.60
CA ASN A 66 -43.43 24.44 35.49
C ASN A 66 -43.89 22.99 35.36
N GLY A 67 -44.37 22.65 34.16
CA GLY A 67 -44.49 21.26 33.69
C GLY A 67 -43.17 20.81 33.07
N THR A 68 -42.76 19.57 33.25
CA THR A 68 -41.54 18.99 32.66
C THR A 68 -41.90 17.97 31.61
N ILE A 69 -41.32 18.09 30.43
CA ILE A 69 -41.33 17.08 29.38
C ILE A 69 -39.98 16.37 29.43
N SER A 70 -40.01 15.03 29.54
CA SER A 70 -38.85 14.18 29.46
C SER A 70 -38.89 13.42 28.14
N ILE A 71 -37.79 13.40 27.44
CA ILE A 71 -37.64 12.79 26.11
C ILE A 71 -36.52 11.74 26.21
N THR A 72 -36.77 10.58 25.65
CA THR A 72 -35.73 9.58 25.43
C THR A 72 -35.45 9.51 23.92
N VAL A 73 -34.24 9.87 23.53
CA VAL A 73 -33.76 9.76 22.16
C VAL A 73 -33.10 8.39 22.03
N SER A 74 -33.65 7.56 21.16
CA SER A 74 -33.10 6.23 20.89
C SER A 74 -31.93 6.32 19.94
N PRO A 75 -30.86 5.50 20.12
CA PRO A 75 -29.77 5.43 19.16
C PRO A 75 -30.26 4.90 17.81
N VAL A 76 -29.63 5.38 16.75
CA VAL A 76 -29.80 4.91 15.38
C VAL A 76 -28.38 4.62 14.87
N PRO A 77 -28.09 3.38 14.40
CA PRO A 77 -26.73 3.08 13.93
C PRO A 77 -26.28 4.00 12.80
N ASP A 78 -25.13 4.62 12.97
CA ASP A 78 -24.44 5.44 11.98
C ASP A 78 -23.42 4.60 11.22
N ALA A 79 -23.20 4.88 9.94
CA ALA A 79 -22.13 4.24 9.21
C ALA A 79 -20.77 4.80 9.63
N PRO A 80 -19.71 3.98 9.68
CA PRO A 80 -18.38 4.45 10.01
C PRO A 80 -17.85 5.42 8.93
N TYR A 81 -16.92 6.27 9.30
CA TYR A 81 -16.25 7.15 8.34
C TYR A 81 -14.82 6.69 8.06
N LEU A 82 -14.40 6.79 6.81
CA LEU A 82 -13.03 6.60 6.35
C LEU A 82 -12.65 7.77 5.47
N ALA A 83 -11.68 8.57 5.93
CA ALA A 83 -11.20 9.70 5.16
C ALA A 83 -10.55 9.25 3.83
N PRO A 84 -10.59 10.10 2.79
CA PRO A 84 -10.00 9.76 1.50
C PRO A 84 -8.50 9.45 1.62
N ILE A 85 -8.07 8.34 1.02
CA ILE A 85 -6.66 7.94 0.93
C ILE A 85 -6.10 8.51 -0.38
N PRO A 86 -5.04 9.35 -0.35
CA PRO A 86 -4.52 9.97 -1.56
C PRO A 86 -3.76 8.97 -2.44
N ASN A 87 -3.86 9.13 -3.77
CA ASN A 87 -2.94 8.46 -4.68
C ASN A 87 -1.51 8.86 -4.34
N THR A 88 -0.61 7.90 -4.36
CA THR A 88 0.78 8.09 -3.93
C THR A 88 1.74 7.37 -4.88
N THR A 89 2.97 7.85 -4.95
CA THR A 89 4.05 7.26 -5.72
C THR A 89 5.18 6.86 -4.78
N ILE A 90 5.71 5.66 -4.99
CA ILE A 90 6.90 5.12 -4.31
C ILE A 90 7.86 4.58 -5.37
N THR A 91 9.10 4.30 -4.99
CA THR A 91 10.01 3.50 -5.82
C THR A 91 9.77 2.01 -5.57
N GLU A 92 10.12 1.16 -6.52
CA GLU A 92 10.13 -0.28 -6.25
C GLU A 92 11.08 -0.59 -5.07
N GLU A 93 10.89 -1.73 -4.42
CA GLU A 93 11.56 -2.11 -3.17
C GLU A 93 11.15 -1.26 -1.93
N GLU A 94 10.43 -0.16 -2.09
CA GLU A 94 9.88 0.59 -0.97
C GLU A 94 8.56 -0.02 -0.47
N VAL A 95 8.35 0.07 0.85
CA VAL A 95 7.11 -0.30 1.50
C VAL A 95 6.29 0.95 1.75
N PHE A 96 5.07 0.98 1.22
CA PHE A 96 4.12 2.05 1.50
C PHE A 96 3.49 1.83 2.88
N SER A 97 3.42 2.90 3.68
CA SER A 97 2.73 2.90 4.98
C SER A 97 1.90 4.18 5.15
N PHE A 98 0.66 4.02 5.60
CA PHE A 98 -0.30 5.13 5.75
C PHE A 98 -1.17 4.92 7.00
N ASN A 99 -1.32 5.96 7.82
CA ASN A 99 -2.26 5.95 8.94
C ASN A 99 -3.66 6.29 8.42
N LEU A 100 -4.60 5.39 8.62
CA LEU A 100 -6.00 5.61 8.27
C LEU A 100 -6.62 6.60 9.26
N ASP A 101 -7.37 7.55 8.73
CA ASP A 101 -8.23 8.44 9.52
C ASP A 101 -9.66 7.91 9.40
N SER A 102 -10.10 7.21 10.44
CA SER A 102 -11.36 6.49 10.46
C SER A 102 -11.97 6.52 11.85
N GLY A 103 -13.26 6.31 11.94
CA GLY A 103 -13.98 6.26 13.21
C GLY A 103 -15.45 5.96 13.02
N ASP A 104 -16.16 5.88 14.14
CA ASP A 104 -17.59 5.66 14.20
C ASP A 104 -18.21 6.65 15.20
N ASN A 105 -19.40 7.21 14.87
CA ASN A 105 -20.07 8.18 15.71
C ASN A 105 -20.76 7.54 16.93
N ASP A 106 -21.18 6.28 16.80
CA ASP A 106 -21.74 5.51 17.91
C ASP A 106 -20.66 4.92 18.82
N GLY A 107 -19.41 4.95 18.37
CA GLY A 107 -18.26 4.40 19.08
C GLY A 107 -18.11 2.90 18.93
N ASP A 108 -18.65 2.34 17.84
CA ASP A 108 -18.56 0.93 17.53
C ASP A 108 -17.13 0.51 17.13
N GLU A 109 -16.79 -0.74 17.39
CA GLU A 109 -15.48 -1.30 17.07
C GLU A 109 -15.37 -1.54 15.57
N LEU A 110 -14.34 -0.97 14.93
CA LEU A 110 -14.14 -1.08 13.49
C LEU A 110 -13.30 -2.32 13.13
N LEU A 111 -13.76 -3.02 12.11
CA LEU A 111 -13.03 -4.08 11.41
C LEU A 111 -12.44 -3.53 10.12
N TYR A 112 -11.17 -3.86 9.85
CA TYR A 112 -10.42 -3.35 8.70
C TYR A 112 -10.09 -4.46 7.72
N PHE A 113 -10.32 -4.19 6.44
CA PHE A 113 -10.02 -5.09 5.33
C PHE A 113 -9.24 -4.33 4.26
N VAL A 114 -8.31 -5.01 3.60
CA VAL A 114 -7.58 -4.46 2.45
C VAL A 114 -7.48 -5.49 1.34
N GLN A 115 -7.65 -5.00 0.11
CA GLN A 115 -7.48 -5.78 -1.11
C GLN A 115 -6.58 -5.03 -2.09
N THR A 116 -5.77 -5.79 -2.85
CA THR A 116 -4.96 -5.30 -3.96
C THR A 116 -5.22 -6.14 -5.20
N ASP A 117 -4.77 -5.67 -6.35
CA ASP A 117 -4.94 -6.33 -7.65
C ASP A 117 -3.97 -7.50 -7.92
N GLY A 118 -3.16 -7.89 -6.92
CA GLY A 118 -2.34 -9.10 -6.96
C GLY A 118 -0.84 -8.86 -7.20
N TYR A 119 -0.41 -7.60 -7.37
CA TYR A 119 1.02 -7.25 -7.54
C TYR A 119 1.70 -6.82 -6.23
N SER A 120 1.02 -7.04 -5.11
CA SER A 120 1.51 -6.66 -3.79
C SER A 120 0.91 -7.53 -2.70
N THR A 121 1.47 -7.46 -1.50
CA THR A 121 0.83 -7.88 -0.26
C THR A 121 0.41 -6.65 0.52
N ALA A 122 -0.74 -6.74 1.21
CA ALA A 122 -1.22 -5.64 2.03
C ALA A 122 -1.76 -6.16 3.37
N SER A 123 -1.63 -5.34 4.40
CA SER A 123 -2.18 -5.58 5.74
C SER A 123 -2.55 -4.28 6.43
N ILE A 124 -3.48 -4.35 7.38
CA ILE A 124 -3.82 -3.25 8.27
C ILE A 124 -3.66 -3.74 9.71
N ASN A 125 -2.87 -3.02 10.50
CA ASN A 125 -2.66 -3.30 11.92
C ASN A 125 -2.72 -1.97 12.68
N ASP A 126 -3.55 -1.88 13.71
CA ASP A 126 -3.71 -0.67 14.52
C ASP A 126 -3.91 0.60 13.65
N GLU A 127 -4.82 0.53 12.66
CA GLU A 127 -5.14 1.61 11.71
C GLU A 127 -4.00 1.99 10.74
N ILE A 128 -2.89 1.24 10.76
CA ILE A 128 -1.78 1.45 9.84
C ILE A 128 -1.93 0.50 8.66
N LEU A 129 -2.22 1.06 7.49
CA LEU A 129 -2.15 0.36 6.21
C LEU A 129 -0.70 0.21 5.79
N VAL A 130 -0.30 -1.02 5.45
CA VAL A 130 1.00 -1.35 4.87
C VAL A 130 0.79 -2.08 3.56
N VAL A 131 1.41 -1.60 2.49
CA VAL A 131 1.41 -2.25 1.17
C VAL A 131 2.86 -2.47 0.73
N THR A 132 3.18 -3.73 0.41
CA THR A 132 4.50 -4.14 -0.06
C THR A 132 4.37 -4.66 -1.48
N PRO A 133 4.87 -3.93 -2.50
CA PRO A 133 4.92 -4.42 -3.87
C PRO A 133 5.71 -5.75 -3.98
N GLN A 134 5.47 -6.51 -5.03
CA GLN A 134 6.34 -7.63 -5.37
C GLN A 134 7.72 -7.10 -5.78
N ASN A 135 8.76 -7.89 -5.55
CA ASN A 135 10.12 -7.49 -5.96
C ASN A 135 10.16 -7.19 -7.46
N ASN A 136 10.85 -6.14 -7.84
CA ASN A 136 11.03 -5.68 -9.22
C ASN A 136 9.68 -5.41 -9.94
N PHE A 137 8.65 -5.07 -9.19
CA PHE A 137 7.37 -4.66 -9.77
C PHE A 137 7.36 -3.14 -9.93
N ASN A 138 7.13 -2.69 -11.15
CA ASN A 138 6.84 -1.30 -11.48
C ASN A 138 5.47 -1.19 -12.17
N GLY A 139 4.75 -0.11 -11.94
CA GLY A 139 3.41 0.13 -12.45
C GLY A 139 2.42 0.55 -11.37
N ASP A 140 1.15 0.53 -11.70
CA ASP A 140 0.07 0.94 -10.80
C ASP A 140 -0.51 -0.26 -10.05
N ILE A 141 -0.63 -0.12 -8.74
CA ILE A 141 -1.33 -1.05 -7.84
C ILE A 141 -2.64 -0.39 -7.40
N GLN A 142 -3.76 -1.05 -7.64
CA GLN A 142 -5.06 -0.63 -7.11
C GLN A 142 -5.24 -1.20 -5.71
N VAL A 143 -5.42 -0.32 -4.73
CA VAL A 143 -5.64 -0.69 -3.34
C VAL A 143 -7.03 -0.25 -2.91
N THR A 144 -7.79 -1.15 -2.31
CA THR A 144 -9.09 -0.86 -1.72
C THR A 144 -9.06 -1.20 -0.23
N VAL A 145 -9.36 -0.21 0.59
CA VAL A 145 -9.55 -0.35 2.04
C VAL A 145 -11.03 -0.32 2.33
N THR A 146 -11.51 -1.26 3.11
CA THR A 146 -12.89 -1.32 3.61
C THR A 146 -12.85 -1.36 5.12
N ILE A 147 -13.69 -0.55 5.76
CA ILE A 147 -13.96 -0.60 7.20
C ILE A 147 -15.41 -1.00 7.43
N SER A 148 -15.67 -1.72 8.52
CA SER A 148 -17.02 -2.17 8.91
C SER A 148 -17.18 -2.04 10.42
N ASP A 149 -18.34 -1.55 10.85
CA ASP A 149 -18.82 -1.55 12.24
C ASP A 149 -19.62 -2.83 12.59
N GLY A 150 -19.83 -3.71 11.59
CA GLY A 150 -20.64 -4.92 11.68
C GLY A 150 -22.06 -4.77 11.14
N GLU A 151 -22.53 -3.54 10.87
CA GLU A 151 -23.82 -3.23 10.23
C GLU A 151 -23.64 -2.57 8.86
N PHE A 152 -22.67 -1.65 8.75
CA PHE A 152 -22.33 -0.92 7.52
C PHE A 152 -20.88 -1.13 7.13
N ASP A 153 -20.63 -1.03 5.81
CA ASP A 153 -19.31 -1.10 5.21
C ASP A 153 -19.03 0.20 4.44
N VAL A 154 -17.85 0.80 4.68
CA VAL A 154 -17.36 1.97 3.94
C VAL A 154 -16.04 1.65 3.30
N SER A 155 -15.88 1.95 2.00
CA SER A 155 -14.68 1.64 1.23
C SER A 155 -14.08 2.87 0.57
N GLN A 156 -12.75 2.92 0.53
CA GLN A 156 -11.95 3.87 -0.21
C GLN A 156 -10.95 3.14 -1.10
N SER A 157 -10.79 3.61 -2.34
CA SER A 157 -9.80 3.06 -3.27
C SER A 157 -8.82 4.15 -3.69
N PHE A 158 -7.55 3.79 -3.82
CA PHE A 158 -6.50 4.66 -4.32
C PHE A 158 -5.51 3.90 -5.20
N THR A 159 -4.74 4.63 -5.97
CA THR A 159 -3.67 4.10 -6.80
C THR A 159 -2.33 4.36 -6.11
N LEU A 160 -1.55 3.28 -5.92
CA LEU A 160 -0.15 3.33 -5.53
C LEU A 160 0.69 3.10 -6.79
N THR A 161 1.33 4.15 -7.30
CA THR A 161 2.22 4.07 -8.46
C THR A 161 3.62 3.71 -8.00
N VAL A 162 4.15 2.59 -8.49
CA VAL A 162 5.52 2.13 -8.21
C VAL A 162 6.38 2.48 -9.42
N ILE A 163 7.40 3.32 -9.23
CA ILE A 163 8.34 3.70 -10.28
C ILE A 163 9.57 2.81 -10.27
N PRO A 164 10.11 2.43 -11.44
CA PRO A 164 11.28 1.56 -11.52
C PRO A 164 12.55 2.23 -10.98
N ILE A 165 13.44 1.41 -10.46
CA ILE A 165 14.85 1.72 -10.20
C ILE A 165 15.65 0.68 -10.97
N ASN A 166 16.70 1.12 -11.67
CA ASN A 166 17.54 0.18 -12.41
C ASN A 166 18.22 -0.82 -11.46
N ASP A 167 18.00 -2.10 -11.73
CA ASP A 167 18.59 -3.23 -11.02
C ASP A 167 19.85 -3.76 -11.75
N PRO A 168 20.87 -4.26 -11.06
CA PRO A 168 22.04 -4.82 -11.72
C PRO A 168 21.71 -6.14 -12.44
N PRO A 169 22.38 -6.42 -13.57
CA PRO A 169 22.21 -7.70 -14.27
C PRO A 169 22.68 -8.88 -13.42
N VAL A 170 22.14 -10.04 -13.69
CA VAL A 170 22.49 -11.31 -13.05
C VAL A 170 23.24 -12.19 -14.06
N LEU A 171 24.53 -12.42 -13.82
CA LEU A 171 25.34 -13.38 -14.60
C LEU A 171 25.29 -14.76 -13.94
N ALA A 172 24.97 -15.78 -14.69
CA ALA A 172 24.99 -17.16 -14.19
C ALA A 172 26.42 -17.56 -13.78
N ALA A 173 26.52 -18.31 -12.68
CA ALA A 173 27.80 -18.78 -12.17
C ALA A 173 28.58 -19.56 -13.23
N LEU A 174 29.85 -19.22 -13.39
CA LEU A 174 30.77 -19.88 -14.31
C LEU A 174 31.55 -20.96 -13.56
N LEU A 175 31.64 -22.14 -14.19
CA LEU A 175 32.39 -23.27 -13.60
C LEU A 175 33.76 -23.40 -14.24
N ASP A 176 34.75 -23.84 -13.45
CA ASP A 176 36.08 -24.18 -13.94
C ASP A 176 36.00 -25.20 -15.05
N GLN A 177 36.86 -25.03 -16.05
CA GLN A 177 36.89 -25.86 -17.28
C GLN A 177 38.29 -26.39 -17.53
N THR A 178 38.38 -27.43 -18.35
CA THR A 178 39.66 -28.06 -18.75
C THR A 178 39.63 -28.34 -20.23
N ILE A 179 40.71 -27.96 -20.93
CA ILE A 179 40.94 -28.23 -22.36
C ILE A 179 42.35 -28.79 -22.58
N LEU A 180 42.64 -29.25 -23.77
CA LEU A 180 44.00 -29.53 -24.21
C LEU A 180 44.62 -28.28 -24.85
N GLU A 181 45.94 -28.13 -24.76
CA GLU A 181 46.62 -27.08 -25.50
C GLU A 181 46.35 -27.18 -27.01
N ASP A 182 46.54 -26.06 -27.72
CA ASP A 182 46.23 -25.93 -29.15
C ASP A 182 44.76 -26.13 -29.53
N THR A 183 43.84 -26.14 -28.54
CA THR A 183 42.38 -26.20 -28.78
C THR A 183 41.70 -24.90 -28.32
N GLU A 184 40.69 -24.47 -29.08
CA GLU A 184 39.85 -23.37 -28.73
C GLU A 184 38.77 -23.80 -27.73
N PHE A 185 38.51 -22.98 -26.72
CA PHE A 185 37.39 -23.12 -25.80
C PHE A 185 36.28 -22.17 -26.19
N ALA A 186 35.04 -22.64 -26.19
CA ALA A 186 33.85 -21.81 -26.39
C ALA A 186 32.80 -22.08 -25.31
N LEU A 187 32.18 -21.03 -24.80
CA LEU A 187 31.13 -21.08 -23.76
C LEU A 187 30.04 -20.07 -24.06
N GLU A 188 28.80 -20.56 -24.09
CA GLU A 188 27.65 -19.67 -24.14
C GLU A 188 27.37 -19.10 -22.73
N LEU A 189 27.43 -17.78 -22.61
CA LEU A 189 27.15 -17.04 -21.37
C LEU A 189 25.65 -16.88 -21.20
N THR A 190 25.18 -17.03 -19.97
CA THR A 190 23.77 -16.83 -19.62
C THR A 190 23.71 -15.70 -18.61
N ALA A 191 22.99 -14.64 -18.96
CA ALA A 191 22.67 -13.55 -18.04
C ALA A 191 21.24 -13.09 -18.27
N SER A 192 20.67 -12.44 -17.27
CA SER A 192 19.37 -11.82 -17.32
C SER A 192 19.41 -10.49 -16.58
N ASP A 193 18.52 -9.60 -16.93
CA ASP A 193 18.31 -8.35 -16.25
C ASP A 193 16.90 -8.31 -15.65
N PRO A 194 16.73 -7.89 -14.38
CA PRO A 194 15.41 -7.80 -13.76
C PRO A 194 14.47 -6.80 -14.45
N ASP A 195 15.00 -5.68 -14.97
CA ASP A 195 14.27 -4.65 -15.70
C ASP A 195 14.05 -4.98 -17.17
N GLY A 196 14.78 -6.00 -17.66
CA GLY A 196 14.74 -6.43 -19.06
C GLY A 196 15.62 -5.61 -19.96
N ASP A 197 16.64 -4.95 -19.44
CA ASP A 197 17.57 -4.12 -20.18
C ASP A 197 18.48 -4.94 -21.10
N ASP A 198 18.97 -4.27 -22.16
CA ASP A 198 19.89 -4.87 -23.12
C ASP A 198 21.28 -5.08 -22.49
N LEU A 199 21.75 -6.34 -22.47
CA LEU A 199 23.00 -6.72 -21.86
C LEU A 199 24.17 -6.70 -22.85
N SER A 200 25.30 -6.17 -22.37
CA SER A 200 26.59 -6.19 -23.06
C SER A 200 27.61 -7.00 -22.27
N TYR A 201 28.36 -7.86 -22.97
CA TYR A 201 29.34 -8.76 -22.39
C TYR A 201 30.78 -8.33 -22.70
N ASN A 202 31.66 -8.52 -21.74
CA ASN A 202 33.09 -8.37 -21.90
C ASN A 202 33.82 -9.49 -21.18
N ALA A 203 34.97 -9.93 -21.71
CA ALA A 203 35.82 -10.90 -21.04
C ALA A 203 37.30 -10.55 -21.22
N GLN A 204 38.10 -10.98 -20.26
CA GLN A 204 39.55 -10.91 -20.31
C GLN A 204 40.16 -12.10 -19.58
N SER A 205 41.32 -12.48 -19.97
CA SER A 205 42.16 -13.43 -19.22
C SER A 205 43.48 -12.77 -18.81
N ASP A 206 44.17 -13.41 -17.90
CA ASP A 206 45.62 -13.18 -17.70
C ASP A 206 46.42 -13.54 -18.99
N ASP A 207 47.71 -13.25 -18.97
CA ASP A 207 48.61 -13.51 -20.13
C ASP A 207 48.59 -15.00 -20.49
N GLY A 208 48.39 -15.33 -21.76
CA GLY A 208 48.45 -16.70 -22.24
C GLY A 208 47.33 -17.12 -23.19
N ALA A 209 46.32 -16.28 -23.46
CA ALA A 209 45.26 -16.54 -24.41
C ALA A 209 44.70 -15.27 -25.06
N ASP A 210 44.20 -15.40 -26.27
CA ASP A 210 43.31 -14.44 -26.90
C ASP A 210 41.86 -14.71 -26.48
N VAL A 211 41.16 -13.70 -26.01
CA VAL A 211 39.76 -13.77 -25.56
C VAL A 211 38.88 -12.88 -26.43
N SER A 212 37.77 -13.39 -26.86
CA SER A 212 36.78 -12.64 -27.64
C SER A 212 35.35 -13.02 -27.26
N ILE A 213 34.41 -12.06 -27.42
CA ILE A 213 32.99 -12.31 -27.26
C ILE A 213 32.25 -11.86 -28.52
N THR A 214 31.34 -12.69 -28.98
CA THR A 214 30.41 -12.36 -30.06
C THR A 214 28.97 -12.67 -29.61
N GLY A 215 28.19 -11.59 -29.35
CA GLY A 215 26.91 -11.73 -28.66
C GLY A 215 27.15 -12.21 -27.22
N ASN A 216 26.63 -13.37 -26.88
CA ASN A 216 26.84 -14.04 -25.58
C ASN A 216 27.80 -15.27 -25.70
N MET A 217 28.47 -15.44 -26.83
CA MET A 217 29.41 -16.54 -27.03
C MET A 217 30.84 -16.08 -26.70
N LEU A 218 31.40 -16.61 -25.62
CA LEU A 218 32.81 -16.46 -25.22
C LEU A 218 33.66 -17.43 -25.98
N SER A 219 34.77 -16.95 -26.54
CA SER A 219 35.81 -17.77 -27.23
C SER A 219 37.17 -17.45 -26.64
N ILE A 220 37.91 -18.47 -26.25
CA ILE A 220 39.24 -18.38 -25.66
C ILE A 220 40.21 -19.27 -26.48
N SER A 221 41.23 -18.66 -27.01
CA SER A 221 42.27 -19.35 -27.79
C SER A 221 43.61 -19.24 -27.04
N PRO A 222 44.05 -20.27 -26.31
CA PRO A 222 45.37 -20.25 -25.70
C PRO A 222 46.45 -20.02 -26.72
N VAL A 223 47.53 -19.34 -26.35
CA VAL A 223 48.68 -19.20 -27.23
C VAL A 223 49.32 -20.59 -27.49
N ALA A 224 49.92 -20.79 -28.66
CA ALA A 224 50.46 -22.11 -29.05
C ALA A 224 51.42 -22.66 -27.97
N ASN A 225 51.28 -23.97 -27.67
CA ASN A 225 52.01 -24.70 -26.63
C ASN A 225 51.88 -24.12 -25.21
N PHE A 226 50.83 -23.34 -24.91
CA PHE A 226 50.55 -22.90 -23.54
C PHE A 226 49.90 -24.03 -22.76
N ASN A 227 50.45 -24.36 -21.62
CA ASN A 227 49.82 -25.26 -20.64
C ASN A 227 49.94 -24.63 -19.24
N GLY A 228 48.87 -24.79 -18.43
CA GLY A 228 48.68 -24.16 -17.14
C GLY A 228 47.28 -23.65 -16.95
N ASP A 229 47.07 -22.85 -15.89
CA ASP A 229 45.77 -22.25 -15.55
C ASP A 229 45.68 -20.83 -16.10
N LEU A 230 44.57 -20.53 -16.75
CA LEU A 230 44.16 -19.20 -17.16
C LEU A 230 42.98 -18.75 -16.28
N ILE A 231 43.13 -17.59 -15.61
CA ILE A 231 42.07 -16.97 -14.87
C ILE A 231 41.27 -16.09 -15.84
N VAL A 232 40.03 -16.43 -16.08
CA VAL A 232 39.15 -15.69 -16.98
C VAL A 232 38.13 -14.91 -16.18
N THR A 233 38.07 -13.61 -16.43
CA THR A 233 37.04 -12.72 -15.89
C THR A 233 36.04 -12.41 -16.96
N VAL A 234 34.77 -12.68 -16.69
CA VAL A 234 33.64 -12.31 -17.56
C VAL A 234 32.83 -11.25 -16.84
N SER A 235 32.46 -10.20 -17.52
CA SER A 235 31.57 -9.15 -17.00
C SER A 235 30.40 -8.95 -17.94
N VAL A 236 29.24 -8.62 -17.35
CA VAL A 236 28.03 -8.20 -18.04
C VAL A 236 27.58 -6.87 -17.49
N THR A 237 27.07 -6.00 -18.35
CA THR A 237 26.56 -4.68 -17.98
C THR A 237 25.26 -4.39 -18.74
N ASP A 238 24.32 -3.72 -18.06
CA ASP A 238 23.12 -3.09 -18.59
C ASP A 238 23.35 -1.66 -19.12
N GLY A 239 24.55 -1.11 -18.88
CA GLY A 239 24.94 0.26 -19.24
C GLY A 239 25.07 1.18 -18.04
N GLU A 240 24.47 0.84 -16.89
CA GLU A 240 24.59 1.56 -15.61
C GLU A 240 25.37 0.75 -14.58
N PHE A 241 24.99 -0.50 -14.37
CA PHE A 241 25.67 -1.44 -13.49
C PHE A 241 26.47 -2.47 -14.25
N SER A 242 27.43 -3.09 -13.56
CA SER A 242 28.24 -4.18 -14.10
C SER A 242 28.52 -5.22 -13.04
N VAL A 243 28.29 -6.48 -13.35
CA VAL A 243 28.65 -7.63 -12.52
C VAL A 243 29.69 -8.50 -13.20
N SER A 244 30.53 -9.20 -12.43
CA SER A 244 31.61 -10.02 -12.96
C SER A 244 31.72 -11.35 -12.23
N GLU A 245 32.03 -12.40 -12.97
CA GLU A 245 32.32 -13.74 -12.49
C GLU A 245 33.70 -14.19 -12.98
N LEU A 246 34.33 -15.06 -12.22
CA LEU A 246 35.64 -15.63 -12.52
C LEU A 246 35.54 -17.14 -12.67
N PHE A 247 36.28 -17.70 -13.60
CA PHE A 247 36.50 -19.14 -13.64
C PHE A 247 37.93 -19.44 -14.08
N THR A 248 38.40 -20.66 -13.76
CA THR A 248 39.71 -21.17 -14.18
C THR A 248 39.54 -22.04 -15.40
N LEU A 249 40.31 -21.74 -16.46
CA LEU A 249 40.46 -22.62 -17.60
C LEU A 249 41.81 -23.33 -17.51
N THR A 250 41.83 -24.60 -17.11
CA THR A 250 43.03 -25.42 -17.06
C THR A 250 43.36 -25.97 -18.42
N VAL A 251 44.52 -25.62 -18.96
CA VAL A 251 45.03 -26.11 -20.25
C VAL A 251 46.03 -27.23 -19.98
N LEU A 252 45.71 -28.43 -20.44
CA LEU A 252 46.58 -29.61 -20.26
C LEU A 252 47.54 -29.78 -21.45
N PRO A 253 48.78 -30.20 -21.18
CA PRO A 253 49.76 -30.40 -22.22
C PRO A 253 49.41 -31.60 -23.14
N VAL A 254 49.83 -31.48 -24.39
CA VAL A 254 49.82 -32.56 -25.42
C VAL A 254 51.24 -32.77 -25.90
N ASP A 255 51.59 -34.02 -26.23
CA ASP A 255 52.92 -34.38 -26.70
C ASP A 255 53.14 -33.87 -28.14
N ASP A 256 54.11 -32.94 -28.33
CA ASP A 256 54.44 -32.33 -29.62
C ASP A 256 55.60 -33.05 -30.31
N PRO A 257 55.59 -33.12 -31.64
CA PRO A 257 56.71 -33.70 -32.36
C PRO A 257 57.96 -32.77 -32.26
N PRO A 258 59.14 -33.33 -32.11
CA PRO A 258 60.37 -32.56 -32.09
C PRO A 258 60.63 -31.79 -33.40
N SER A 259 61.02 -30.53 -33.32
CA SER A 259 61.40 -29.68 -34.46
C SER A 259 62.93 -29.55 -34.59
N ILE A 260 63.41 -29.34 -35.82
CA ILE A 260 64.83 -29.07 -36.10
C ILE A 260 64.97 -27.61 -36.52
N ASP A 261 65.79 -26.87 -35.80
CA ASP A 261 66.16 -25.50 -36.21
C ASP A 261 66.97 -25.56 -37.54
N PRO A 262 66.67 -24.67 -38.48
CA PRO A 262 67.46 -24.56 -39.69
C PRO A 262 68.92 -24.21 -39.37
N ILE A 263 69.87 -25.05 -39.85
CA ILE A 263 71.30 -24.80 -39.71
C ILE A 263 71.66 -23.61 -40.61
N PRO A 264 72.30 -22.53 -40.10
CA PRO A 264 72.62 -21.33 -40.84
C PRO A 264 73.62 -21.58 -42.00
#